data_45057c5f40af2857188366f123823b0e
#
_entry.id   45057c5f40af2857188366f123823b0e
#
_cell.length_a   1.000
_cell.length_b   1.000
_cell.length_c   1.000
_cell.angle_alpha   90.00
_cell.angle_beta   90.00
_cell.angle_gamma   90.00
#
_symmetry.space_group_name_H-M   'P 1'
#
loop_
_entity.id
_entity.type
_entity.pdbx_description
1 polymer ?
#
loop_
_entity_poly.entity_id
_entity_poly.type
_entity_poly.pdbx_seq_one_letter_code
_entity_poly.pdbx_strand_id
1 'polypeptide(L)'
;MRVDLRVKHDIEARKAAIGLFERGHGSESAAKTLSVPRNTVRQWLYVYRSFGSEVLLSMDGKQTRYTYEQKVAAASAVVDGGMGKQDAMKAFGVMSLAPLKRWCALYREGGAEALRPKPRGRPKGSGPKSRGRTREQELEERCRRLETEVAYLKKLRALVERDGL
;
A
#
# COMPACT_ATOMS: atom_id res chain seq x y z
N MET A 1 17.54 -8.95 19.07
CA MET A 1 16.51 -9.38 18.11
C MET A 1 15.58 -8.20 17.85
N ARG A 2 15.50 -7.67 16.61
CA ARG A 2 14.51 -6.63 16.30
C ARG A 2 13.16 -7.30 16.13
N VAL A 3 12.24 -7.02 17.05
CA VAL A 3 10.84 -7.44 16.92
C VAL A 3 10.24 -6.68 15.73
N ASP A 4 9.79 -7.40 14.71
CA ASP A 4 9.12 -6.78 13.56
C ASP A 4 7.70 -6.37 13.98
N LEU A 5 7.53 -5.10 14.34
CA LEU A 5 6.26 -4.50 14.78
C LEU A 5 5.15 -4.56 13.71
N ARG A 6 5.44 -5.05 12.51
CA ARG A 6 4.46 -5.25 11.43
C ARG A 6 3.65 -6.54 11.61
N VAL A 7 4.17 -7.52 12.35
CA VAL A 7 3.45 -8.74 12.70
C VAL A 7 2.61 -8.47 13.93
N LYS A 8 1.39 -8.02 13.74
CA LYS A 8 0.46 -7.62 14.81
C LYS A 8 0.05 -8.76 15.74
N HIS A 9 0.22 -10.01 15.32
CA HIS A 9 -0.14 -11.21 16.08
C HIS A 9 0.95 -12.26 15.91
N ASP A 10 1.43 -12.75 17.05
CA ASP A 10 2.52 -13.70 17.16
C ASP A 10 2.19 -15.05 16.53
N ILE A 11 3.22 -15.83 16.25
CA ILE A 11 3.12 -17.18 15.69
C ILE A 11 2.33 -18.09 16.64
N GLU A 12 2.41 -17.86 17.96
CA GLU A 12 1.68 -18.60 18.98
C GLU A 12 0.16 -18.38 18.85
N ALA A 13 -0.29 -17.17 18.56
CA ALA A 13 -1.70 -16.89 18.31
C ALA A 13 -2.23 -17.63 17.06
N ARG A 14 -1.38 -17.78 16.03
CA ARG A 14 -1.74 -18.56 14.83
C ARG A 14 -1.78 -20.04 15.09
N LYS A 15 -0.84 -20.60 15.88
CA LYS A 15 -0.87 -22.00 16.32
C LYS A 15 -2.14 -22.29 17.12
N ALA A 16 -2.47 -21.42 18.06
CA ALA A 16 -3.70 -21.56 18.84
C ALA A 16 -4.97 -21.48 17.96
N ALA A 17 -4.97 -20.60 16.92
CA ALA A 17 -6.05 -20.52 15.96
C ALA A 17 -6.21 -21.82 15.16
N ILE A 18 -5.10 -22.42 14.71
CA ILE A 18 -5.11 -23.71 13.99
C ILE A 18 -5.74 -24.77 14.86
N GLY A 19 -5.35 -24.93 16.12
CA GLY A 19 -5.93 -25.89 17.04
C GLY A 19 -7.44 -25.68 17.29
N LEU A 20 -7.93 -24.45 17.21
CA LEU A 20 -9.36 -24.17 17.24
C LEU A 20 -10.05 -24.57 15.93
N PHE A 21 -9.43 -24.30 14.78
CA PHE A 21 -9.98 -24.66 13.46
C PHE A 21 -10.06 -26.18 13.28
N GLU A 22 -9.09 -26.94 13.76
CA GLU A 22 -9.08 -28.40 13.76
C GLU A 22 -10.23 -28.99 14.60
N ARG A 23 -10.59 -28.32 15.68
CA ARG A 23 -11.74 -28.65 16.53
C ARG A 23 -13.08 -28.16 15.96
N GLY A 24 -13.10 -27.59 14.74
CA GLY A 24 -14.31 -27.16 14.06
C GLY A 24 -14.80 -25.75 14.45
N HIS A 25 -14.04 -24.99 15.22
CA HIS A 25 -14.43 -23.61 15.54
C HIS A 25 -14.42 -22.70 14.32
N GLY A 26 -15.45 -21.88 14.18
CA GLY A 26 -15.50 -20.84 13.17
C GLY A 26 -14.67 -19.61 13.55
N SER A 27 -14.51 -18.69 12.60
CA SER A 27 -13.72 -17.46 12.80
C SER A 27 -14.23 -16.57 13.94
N GLU A 28 -15.52 -16.61 14.25
CA GLU A 28 -16.11 -15.78 15.32
C GLU A 28 -15.82 -16.36 16.71
N SER A 29 -16.02 -17.67 16.88
CA SER A 29 -15.69 -18.35 18.12
C SER A 29 -14.20 -18.29 18.42
N ALA A 30 -13.35 -18.57 17.43
CA ALA A 30 -11.91 -18.49 17.59
C ALA A 30 -11.43 -17.06 17.90
N ALA A 31 -12.03 -16.03 17.30
CA ALA A 31 -11.72 -14.64 17.58
C ALA A 31 -12.00 -14.24 19.03
N LYS A 32 -13.15 -14.68 19.57
CA LYS A 32 -13.50 -14.46 20.99
C LYS A 32 -12.53 -15.15 21.93
N THR A 33 -12.20 -16.42 21.65
CA THR A 33 -11.29 -17.21 22.51
C THR A 33 -9.87 -16.63 22.52
N LEU A 34 -9.37 -16.15 21.37
CA LEU A 34 -8.01 -15.65 21.24
C LEU A 34 -7.87 -14.14 21.51
N SER A 35 -8.98 -13.45 21.76
CA SER A 35 -9.01 -11.97 21.86
C SER A 35 -8.37 -11.26 20.66
N VAL A 36 -8.52 -11.84 19.47
CA VAL A 36 -7.99 -11.33 18.19
C VAL A 36 -9.14 -10.79 17.35
N PRO A 37 -8.96 -9.67 16.61
CA PRO A 37 -10.01 -9.14 15.77
C PRO A 37 -10.58 -10.18 14.79
N ARG A 38 -11.92 -10.29 14.71
CA ARG A 38 -12.63 -11.26 13.87
C ARG A 38 -12.16 -11.28 12.41
N ASN A 39 -11.87 -10.11 11.85
CA ASN A 39 -11.41 -10.02 10.47
C ASN A 39 -10.05 -10.68 10.26
N THR A 40 -9.14 -10.59 11.24
CA THR A 40 -7.84 -11.27 11.22
C THR A 40 -8.01 -12.78 11.28
N VAL A 41 -8.81 -13.28 12.24
CA VAL A 41 -9.04 -14.72 12.38
C VAL A 41 -9.79 -15.29 11.17
N ARG A 42 -10.72 -14.52 10.59
CA ARG A 42 -11.38 -14.91 9.35
C ARG A 42 -10.41 -15.04 8.18
N GLN A 43 -9.43 -14.12 8.06
CA GLN A 43 -8.37 -14.23 7.07
C GLN A 43 -7.51 -15.48 7.30
N TRP A 44 -7.14 -15.76 8.54
CA TRP A 44 -6.40 -16.98 8.90
C TRP A 44 -7.17 -18.25 8.54
N LEU A 45 -8.47 -18.28 8.82
CA LEU A 45 -9.32 -19.41 8.47
C LEU A 45 -9.38 -19.63 6.94
N TYR A 46 -9.44 -18.56 6.14
CA TYR A 46 -9.38 -18.69 4.68
C TYR A 46 -8.04 -19.25 4.21
N VAL A 47 -6.93 -18.76 4.75
CA VAL A 47 -5.59 -19.26 4.40
C VAL A 47 -5.44 -20.73 4.83
N TYR A 48 -5.85 -21.05 6.06
CA TYR A 48 -5.83 -22.42 6.58
C TYR A 48 -6.61 -23.40 5.68
N ARG A 49 -7.83 -23.05 5.28
CA ARG A 49 -8.67 -23.87 4.39
C ARG A 49 -8.14 -24.00 2.98
N SER A 50 -7.45 -22.99 2.47
CA SER A 50 -6.94 -22.98 1.09
C SER A 50 -5.55 -23.59 0.96
N PHE A 51 -4.68 -23.39 1.94
CA PHE A 51 -3.25 -23.71 1.84
C PHE A 51 -2.70 -24.56 2.99
N GLY A 52 -3.49 -24.81 4.02
CA GLY A 52 -3.08 -25.59 5.19
C GLY A 52 -2.41 -24.79 6.30
N SER A 53 -2.01 -25.50 7.36
CA SER A 53 -1.43 -24.93 8.57
C SER A 53 -0.02 -24.37 8.36
N GLU A 54 0.80 -25.03 7.56
CA GLU A 54 2.19 -24.63 7.32
C GLU A 54 2.29 -23.25 6.70
N VAL A 55 1.47 -22.98 5.67
CA VAL A 55 1.44 -21.67 5.00
C VAL A 55 0.97 -20.58 5.95
N LEU A 56 -0.03 -20.88 6.81
CA LEU A 56 -0.48 -19.91 7.81
C LEU A 56 0.62 -19.59 8.84
N LEU A 57 1.43 -20.56 9.23
CA LEU A 57 2.55 -20.36 10.17
C LEU A 57 3.72 -19.61 9.52
N SER A 58 4.01 -19.88 8.26
CA SER A 58 5.11 -19.24 7.51
C SER A 58 4.82 -17.80 7.07
N MET A 59 3.60 -17.29 7.27
CA MET A 59 3.24 -15.92 6.91
C MET A 59 4.07 -14.90 7.70
N ASP A 60 4.97 -14.20 7.03
CA ASP A 60 5.89 -13.19 7.61
C ASP A 60 5.33 -11.77 7.62
N GLY A 61 4.07 -11.58 7.29
CA GLY A 61 3.40 -10.28 7.21
C GLY A 61 3.80 -9.45 5.98
N LYS A 62 4.66 -9.96 5.12
CA LYS A 62 5.01 -9.28 3.86
C LYS A 62 3.84 -9.34 2.89
N GLN A 63 3.64 -8.24 2.17
CA GLN A 63 2.61 -8.15 1.17
C GLN A 63 3.00 -8.93 -0.09
N THR A 64 2.26 -9.98 -0.41
CA THR A 64 2.46 -10.75 -1.65
C THR A 64 2.17 -9.88 -2.87
N ARG A 65 3.07 -9.89 -3.84
CA ARG A 65 2.88 -9.22 -5.13
C ARG A 65 2.33 -10.21 -6.14
N TYR A 66 1.31 -9.79 -6.88
CA TYR A 66 0.66 -10.59 -7.91
C TYR A 66 0.89 -9.96 -9.28
N THR A 67 1.15 -10.78 -10.28
CA THR A 67 1.30 -10.33 -11.68
C THR A 67 -0.06 -9.88 -12.25
N TYR A 68 -0.03 -9.14 -13.36
CA TYR A 68 -1.25 -8.74 -14.06
C TYR A 68 -2.05 -9.97 -14.52
N GLU A 69 -1.39 -10.91 -15.16
CA GLU A 69 -1.97 -12.15 -15.66
C GLU A 69 -2.65 -12.97 -14.56
N GLN A 70 -1.98 -13.10 -13.42
CA GLN A 70 -2.52 -13.79 -12.25
C GLN A 70 -3.81 -13.14 -11.71
N LYS A 71 -3.86 -11.80 -11.70
CA LYS A 71 -5.06 -11.06 -11.29
C LYS A 71 -6.22 -11.26 -12.26
N VAL A 72 -5.93 -11.20 -13.57
CA VAL A 72 -6.94 -11.40 -14.62
C VAL A 72 -7.46 -12.84 -14.57
N ALA A 73 -6.57 -13.83 -14.54
CA ALA A 73 -6.96 -15.24 -14.50
C ALA A 73 -7.81 -15.58 -13.26
N ALA A 74 -7.40 -15.08 -12.07
CA ALA A 74 -8.17 -15.29 -10.85
C ALA A 74 -9.54 -14.59 -10.86
N ALA A 75 -9.61 -13.38 -11.41
CA ALA A 75 -10.86 -12.62 -11.50
C ALA A 75 -11.83 -13.22 -12.52
N SER A 76 -11.36 -13.58 -13.71
CA SER A 76 -12.18 -14.21 -14.75
C SER A 76 -12.72 -15.57 -14.32
N ALA A 77 -11.89 -16.41 -13.69
CA ALA A 77 -12.33 -17.71 -13.16
C ALA A 77 -13.48 -17.58 -12.14
N VAL A 78 -13.49 -16.52 -11.33
CA VAL A 78 -14.56 -16.27 -10.36
C VAL A 78 -15.77 -15.61 -11.01
N VAL A 79 -15.58 -14.64 -11.92
CA VAL A 79 -16.66 -13.84 -12.48
C VAL A 79 -17.35 -14.55 -13.64
N ASP A 80 -16.57 -15.08 -14.57
CA ASP A 80 -17.08 -15.74 -15.80
C ASP A 80 -17.24 -17.25 -15.57
N GLY A 81 -16.28 -17.88 -14.88
CA GLY A 81 -16.29 -19.31 -14.59
C GLY A 81 -17.12 -19.73 -13.40
N GLY A 82 -17.66 -18.79 -12.60
CA GLY A 82 -18.46 -19.11 -11.41
C GLY A 82 -17.69 -19.82 -10.28
N MET A 83 -16.36 -19.85 -10.37
CA MET A 83 -15.51 -20.53 -9.37
C MET A 83 -15.66 -19.90 -7.99
N GLY A 84 -15.69 -20.74 -6.94
CA GLY A 84 -15.68 -20.28 -5.56
C GLY A 84 -14.42 -19.45 -5.24
N LYS A 85 -14.57 -18.39 -4.43
CA LYS A 85 -13.43 -17.53 -4.10
C LYS A 85 -12.32 -18.26 -3.36
N GLN A 86 -12.66 -19.30 -2.56
CA GLN A 86 -11.65 -20.14 -1.88
C GLN A 86 -10.89 -21.01 -2.88
N ASP A 87 -11.60 -21.58 -3.84
CA ASP A 87 -10.99 -22.41 -4.88
C ASP A 87 -10.11 -21.58 -5.78
N ALA A 88 -10.53 -20.37 -6.13
CA ALA A 88 -9.70 -19.41 -6.87
C ALA A 88 -8.45 -18.98 -6.07
N MET A 89 -8.58 -18.77 -4.75
CA MET A 89 -7.40 -18.51 -3.90
C MET A 89 -6.39 -19.65 -3.99
N LYS A 90 -6.89 -20.91 -3.88
CA LYS A 90 -6.06 -22.10 -3.96
C LYS A 90 -5.45 -22.30 -5.34
N ALA A 91 -6.25 -22.18 -6.40
CA ALA A 91 -5.81 -22.41 -7.78
C ALA A 91 -4.78 -21.37 -8.27
N PHE A 92 -4.94 -20.10 -7.90
CA PHE A 92 -4.10 -19.01 -8.37
C PHE A 92 -3.09 -18.51 -7.31
N GLY A 93 -2.94 -19.19 -6.19
CA GLY A 93 -1.98 -18.82 -5.13
C GLY A 93 -2.27 -17.48 -4.46
N VAL A 94 -3.54 -17.07 -4.37
CA VAL A 94 -3.92 -15.78 -3.79
C VAL A 94 -4.06 -15.90 -2.28
N MET A 95 -3.09 -15.42 -1.53
CA MET A 95 -2.99 -15.55 -0.07
C MET A 95 -4.06 -14.79 0.73
N SER A 96 -4.83 -13.92 0.10
CA SER A 96 -5.83 -13.09 0.78
C SER A 96 -7.10 -12.92 -0.04
N LEU A 97 -8.24 -12.98 0.64
CA LEU A 97 -9.55 -12.80 0.01
C LEU A 97 -9.80 -11.34 -0.41
N ALA A 98 -9.21 -10.36 0.29
CA ALA A 98 -9.45 -8.95 0.05
C ALA A 98 -8.99 -8.49 -1.35
N PRO A 99 -7.75 -8.77 -1.79
CA PRO A 99 -7.32 -8.46 -3.15
C PRO A 99 -8.17 -9.18 -4.20
N LEU A 100 -8.51 -10.46 -4.01
CA LEU A 100 -9.35 -11.19 -4.95
C LEU A 100 -10.74 -10.54 -5.13
N LYS A 101 -11.39 -10.15 -4.04
CA LYS A 101 -12.65 -9.41 -4.11
C LYS A 101 -12.54 -8.11 -4.89
N ARG A 102 -11.47 -7.36 -4.66
CA ARG A 102 -11.20 -6.11 -5.37
C ARG A 102 -10.99 -6.36 -6.87
N TRP A 103 -10.24 -7.40 -7.23
CA TRP A 103 -10.03 -7.74 -8.64
C TRP A 103 -11.32 -8.16 -9.33
N CYS A 104 -12.16 -8.96 -8.67
CA CYS A 104 -13.47 -9.33 -9.22
C CYS A 104 -14.38 -8.10 -9.41
N ALA A 105 -14.35 -7.13 -8.50
CA ALA A 105 -15.10 -5.89 -8.67
C ALA A 105 -14.61 -5.09 -9.89
N LEU A 106 -13.30 -4.83 -9.98
CA LEU A 106 -12.70 -4.12 -11.10
C LEU A 106 -12.92 -4.83 -12.44
N TYR A 107 -12.84 -6.17 -12.44
CA TYR A 107 -13.07 -6.96 -13.63
C TYR A 107 -14.52 -6.86 -14.13
N ARG A 108 -15.52 -6.79 -13.22
CA ARG A 108 -16.92 -6.56 -13.60
C ARG A 108 -17.17 -5.17 -14.17
N GLU A 109 -16.45 -4.15 -13.69
CA GLU A 109 -16.60 -2.76 -14.13
C GLU A 109 -15.95 -2.48 -15.48
N GLY A 110 -14.77 -3.04 -15.74
CA GLY A 110 -14.00 -2.68 -16.93
C GLY A 110 -13.15 -3.81 -17.51
N GLY A 111 -13.50 -5.07 -17.22
CA GLY A 111 -12.81 -6.25 -17.75
C GLY A 111 -11.34 -6.33 -17.33
N ALA A 112 -10.56 -7.05 -18.12
CA ALA A 112 -9.13 -7.25 -17.87
C ALA A 112 -8.35 -5.92 -17.84
N GLU A 113 -8.72 -4.95 -18.67
CA GLU A 113 -8.04 -3.65 -18.74
C GLU A 113 -8.09 -2.88 -17.42
N ALA A 114 -9.15 -2.99 -16.65
CA ALA A 114 -9.29 -2.35 -15.34
C ALA A 114 -8.27 -2.86 -14.30
N LEU A 115 -7.71 -4.04 -14.52
CA LEU A 115 -6.69 -4.67 -13.66
C LEU A 115 -5.26 -4.29 -14.03
N ARG A 116 -5.05 -3.54 -15.11
CA ARG A 116 -3.71 -3.07 -15.50
C ARG A 116 -3.05 -2.25 -14.38
N PRO A 117 -1.74 -2.44 -14.18
CA PRO A 117 -1.00 -1.66 -13.20
C PRO A 117 -1.08 -0.18 -13.57
N LYS A 118 -1.65 0.64 -12.68
CA LYS A 118 -1.61 2.09 -12.84
C LYS A 118 -0.24 2.61 -12.38
N PRO A 119 0.35 3.61 -13.06
CA PRO A 119 1.60 4.21 -12.63
C PRO A 119 1.46 4.73 -11.19
N ARG A 120 2.46 4.41 -10.37
CA ARG A 120 2.50 4.87 -8.97
C ARG A 120 2.87 6.35 -8.95
N GLY A 121 2.15 7.09 -8.14
CA GLY A 121 2.41 8.50 -7.91
C GLY A 121 1.25 9.39 -8.30
N ARG A 122 1.42 10.67 -8.01
CA ARG A 122 0.47 11.70 -8.38
C ARG A 122 0.56 11.92 -9.91
N PRO A 123 -0.56 11.94 -10.65
CA PRO A 123 -0.52 12.23 -12.09
C PRO A 123 0.23 13.55 -12.35
N LYS A 124 1.08 13.54 -13.39
CA LYS A 124 1.73 14.79 -13.85
C LYS A 124 0.63 15.84 -14.12
N GLY A 125 0.75 17.01 -13.52
CA GLY A 125 -0.24 18.10 -13.69
C GLY A 125 -1.36 18.15 -12.64
N SER A 126 -1.50 17.15 -11.75
CA SER A 126 -2.48 17.18 -10.64
C SER A 126 -2.01 17.98 -9.42
N GLY A 127 -0.87 18.68 -9.52
CA GLY A 127 -0.44 19.67 -8.53
C GLY A 127 -1.47 20.79 -8.41
N PRO A 128 -1.59 21.49 -7.28
CA PRO A 128 -2.28 22.75 -7.27
C PRO A 128 -1.65 23.57 -8.40
N LYS A 129 -2.47 24.01 -9.36
CA LYS A 129 -2.00 24.96 -10.37
C LYS A 129 -1.32 26.06 -9.57
N SER A 130 -0.01 26.26 -9.78
CA SER A 130 0.68 27.37 -9.15
C SER A 130 -0.16 28.59 -9.51
N ARG A 131 -0.82 29.19 -8.52
CA ARG A 131 -1.39 30.51 -8.73
C ARG A 131 -0.23 31.34 -9.27
N GLY A 132 -0.35 31.84 -10.50
CA GLY A 132 0.67 32.70 -11.07
C GLY A 132 1.07 33.73 -10.00
N ARG A 133 2.35 33.98 -9.84
CA ARG A 133 2.84 34.97 -8.88
C ARG A 133 2.03 36.26 -9.06
N THR A 134 1.54 36.78 -7.96
CA THR A 134 0.88 38.10 -8.02
C THR A 134 1.93 39.13 -8.35
N ARG A 135 1.53 40.24 -9.00
CA ARG A 135 2.44 41.35 -9.30
C ARG A 135 3.17 41.88 -8.06
N GLU A 136 2.52 41.78 -6.94
CA GLU A 136 3.08 42.18 -5.63
C GLU A 136 4.24 41.23 -5.23
N GLN A 137 4.07 39.93 -5.36
CA GLN A 137 5.12 38.93 -5.11
C GLN A 137 6.31 39.07 -6.08
N GLU A 138 6.05 39.41 -7.33
CA GLU A 138 7.11 39.68 -8.32
C GLU A 138 7.92 40.94 -7.96
N LEU A 139 7.23 41.97 -7.51
CA LEU A 139 7.88 43.21 -7.07
C LEU A 139 8.70 43.01 -5.80
N GLU A 140 8.16 42.28 -4.82
CA GLU A 140 8.89 41.95 -3.58
C GLU A 140 10.18 41.16 -3.88
N GLU A 141 10.08 40.15 -4.75
CA GLU A 141 11.27 39.37 -5.15
C GLU A 141 12.31 40.22 -5.88
N ARG A 142 11.86 41.14 -6.73
CA ARG A 142 12.73 42.08 -7.39
C ARG A 142 13.40 43.07 -6.40
N CYS A 143 12.68 43.57 -5.43
CA CYS A 143 13.23 44.39 -4.36
C CYS A 143 14.32 43.64 -3.57
N ARG A 144 14.04 42.42 -3.12
CA ARG A 144 15.04 41.59 -2.43
C ARG A 144 16.29 41.35 -3.24
N ARG A 145 16.15 41.12 -4.55
CA ARG A 145 17.28 40.94 -5.45
C ARG A 145 18.13 42.21 -5.53
N LEU A 146 17.49 43.37 -5.71
CA LEU A 146 18.17 44.66 -5.75
C LEU A 146 18.84 45.00 -4.43
N GLU A 147 18.22 44.73 -3.31
CA GLU A 147 18.81 44.91 -1.97
C GLU A 147 20.08 44.08 -1.79
N THR A 148 20.06 42.81 -2.22
CA THR A 148 21.24 41.92 -2.14
C THR A 148 22.36 42.44 -3.07
N GLU A 149 22.02 42.92 -4.26
CA GLU A 149 22.98 43.52 -5.22
C GLU A 149 23.61 44.78 -4.66
N VAL A 150 22.80 45.66 -4.10
CA VAL A 150 23.29 46.90 -3.43
C VAL A 150 24.20 46.56 -2.26
N ALA A 151 23.83 45.58 -1.44
CA ALA A 151 24.65 45.14 -0.31
C ALA A 151 25.99 44.55 -0.78
N TYR A 152 25.98 43.78 -1.86
CA TYR A 152 27.20 43.26 -2.48
C TYR A 152 28.10 44.42 -2.99
N LEU A 153 27.55 45.35 -3.77
CA LEU A 153 28.28 46.48 -4.28
C LEU A 153 28.87 47.37 -3.18
N LYS A 154 28.14 47.62 -2.10
CA LYS A 154 28.64 48.32 -0.92
C LYS A 154 29.84 47.63 -0.28
N LYS A 155 29.78 46.29 -0.15
CA LYS A 155 30.92 45.50 0.38
C LYS A 155 32.11 45.53 -0.57
N LEU A 156 31.88 45.42 -1.88
CA LEU A 156 32.93 45.48 -2.88
C LEU A 156 33.64 46.86 -2.83
N ARG A 157 32.86 47.94 -2.79
CA ARG A 157 33.40 49.29 -2.68
C ARG A 157 34.24 49.50 -1.42
N ALA A 158 33.76 49.03 -0.25
CA ALA A 158 34.48 49.07 1.00
C ALA A 158 35.82 48.27 0.96
N LEU A 159 35.86 47.17 0.22
CA LEU A 159 37.09 46.39 0.03
C LEU A 159 38.07 47.14 -0.89
N VAL A 160 37.61 47.74 -1.99
CA VAL A 160 38.45 48.54 -2.89
C VAL A 160 39.03 49.76 -2.15
N GLU A 161 38.20 50.46 -1.36
CA GLU A 161 38.66 51.60 -0.55
C GLU A 161 39.69 51.18 0.53
N ARG A 162 39.52 49.96 1.11
CA ARG A 162 40.45 49.45 2.10
C ARG A 162 41.77 49.00 1.51
N ASP A 163 41.76 48.37 0.33
CA ASP A 163 42.94 47.75 -0.29
C ASP A 163 43.70 48.74 -1.20
N GLY A 164 43.24 50.02 -1.27
CA GLY A 164 43.96 51.13 -1.94
C GLY A 164 44.06 51.00 -3.46
N LEU A 165 43.12 50.27 -4.09
CA LEU A 165 43.00 50.11 -5.54
C LEU A 165 42.08 51.17 -6.15
#